data_8ebc1079968e6ef474cc4a9dc07f2cb1
#
_entry.id   8ebc1079968e6ef474cc4a9dc07f2cb1
#
_cell.length_a   1.000
_cell.length_b   1.000
_cell.length_c   1.000
_cell.angle_alpha   90.00
_cell.angle_beta   90.00
_cell.angle_gamma   90.00
#
_symmetry.space_group_name_H-M   'P 1'
#
loop_
_entity.id
_entity.type
_entity.pdbx_description
1 polymer ?
#
loop_
_entity_poly.entity_id
_entity_poly.type
_entity_poly.pdbx_seq_one_letter_code
_entity_poly.pdbx_strand_id
1 'polypeptide(L)'
;MKPGKPLAFGAVRRQAASGAQASAPSEGSSAMEAETFFVGLPGNPVSSFVTFLLFVRPFLLRLGGAHDVAPRAISLRADFTQAKADRRNEFLRARINAAGGLELFPNQSSAVLTSTVWGDGLIDNPPNHAISAGETVRFLPFSELLG
;
A
#
# COMPACT_ATOMS: atom_id res chain seq x y z
N MET A 1 -9.97 2.37 6.14
CA MET A 1 -8.82 2.14 7.04
C MET A 1 -8.16 3.46 7.33
N LYS A 2 -7.93 3.77 8.58
CA LYS A 2 -7.25 4.98 9.01
C LYS A 2 -5.77 4.67 9.18
N PRO A 3 -4.84 5.32 8.48
CA PRO A 3 -3.42 5.18 8.77
C PRO A 3 -3.15 5.77 10.15
N GLY A 4 -3.10 4.95 11.17
CA GLY A 4 -3.02 5.37 12.57
C GLY A 4 -1.91 4.73 13.39
N LYS A 5 -1.12 3.85 12.79
CA LYS A 5 0.11 3.34 13.41
C LYS A 5 1.26 3.48 12.43
N PRO A 6 2.45 3.87 12.87
CA PRO A 6 3.54 4.22 11.99
C PRO A 6 4.00 3.00 11.19
N LEU A 7 4.11 3.20 9.89
CA LEU A 7 5.00 2.43 9.03
C LEU A 7 6.42 2.83 9.45
N ALA A 8 7.24 1.87 9.84
CA ALA A 8 8.65 2.08 10.08
C ALA A 8 9.43 1.75 8.80
N PHE A 9 10.26 2.67 8.34
CA PHE A 9 11.12 2.46 7.19
C PHE A 9 12.54 2.89 7.56
N GLY A 10 13.53 2.08 7.19
CA GLY A 10 14.93 2.38 7.43
C GLY A 10 15.87 1.63 6.51
N ALA A 11 17.11 2.08 6.49
CA ALA A 11 18.19 1.44 5.77
C ALA A 11 19.38 1.21 6.71
N VAL A 12 20.00 0.05 6.60
CA VAL A 12 21.22 -0.31 7.33
C VAL A 12 22.34 -0.45 6.31
N ARG A 13 23.36 0.36 6.44
CA ARG A 13 24.59 0.24 5.66
C ARG A 13 25.51 -0.74 6.35
N ARG A 14 25.97 -1.74 5.65
CA ARG A 14 26.98 -2.66 6.12
C ARG A 14 28.34 -1.97 6.03
N GLN A 15 28.88 -1.53 7.17
CA GLN A 15 30.28 -1.15 7.23
C GLN A 15 31.13 -2.41 7.01
N ALA A 16 32.01 -2.38 6.02
CA ALA A 16 33.00 -3.45 5.87
C ALA A 16 33.79 -3.54 7.17
N ALA A 17 33.84 -4.74 7.78
CA ALA A 17 34.61 -4.96 8.97
C ALA A 17 36.07 -4.61 8.70
N SER A 18 36.58 -3.55 9.33
CA SER A 18 38.00 -3.23 9.33
C SER A 18 38.72 -4.26 10.21
N GLY A 19 39.23 -5.34 9.60
CA GLY A 19 39.92 -6.36 10.34
C GLY A 19 40.33 -7.57 9.48
N ALA A 20 41.02 -7.33 8.37
CA ALA A 20 41.91 -8.31 7.76
C ALA A 20 42.93 -7.55 6.92
N GLN A 21 44.19 -7.56 7.32
CA GLN A 21 45.31 -7.19 6.46
C GLN A 21 45.27 -8.06 5.22
N ALA A 22 44.89 -7.49 4.10
CA ALA A 22 45.04 -8.09 2.79
C ALA A 22 45.66 -7.03 1.85
N SER A 23 46.73 -7.46 1.21
CA SER A 23 47.50 -6.83 0.16
C SER A 23 46.68 -5.95 -0.80
N ALA A 24 47.29 -4.87 -1.27
CA ALA A 24 46.74 -3.81 -2.10
C ALA A 24 45.75 -4.32 -3.18
N PRO A 25 44.55 -3.73 -3.26
CA PRO A 25 43.66 -4.01 -4.36
C PRO A 25 44.06 -3.19 -5.58
N SER A 26 44.08 -3.84 -6.72
CA SER A 26 44.13 -3.22 -8.03
C SER A 26 42.96 -2.23 -8.21
N GLU A 27 43.28 -1.03 -8.70
CA GLU A 27 42.34 0.04 -9.04
C GLU A 27 41.23 -0.52 -9.96
N GLY A 28 39.96 -0.36 -9.53
CA GLY A 28 38.81 -0.62 -10.41
C GLY A 28 37.56 -1.28 -9.81
N SER A 29 37.58 -1.77 -8.57
CA SER A 29 36.39 -2.34 -7.93
C SER A 29 35.78 -1.34 -6.94
N SER A 30 34.84 -0.52 -7.40
CA SER A 30 33.91 0.17 -6.52
C SER A 30 33.12 -0.90 -5.76
N ALA A 31 33.50 -1.16 -4.51
CA ALA A 31 32.72 -1.99 -3.62
C ALA A 31 31.36 -1.33 -3.46
N MET A 32 30.34 -1.86 -4.14
CA MET A 32 28.96 -1.44 -3.93
C MET A 32 28.65 -1.69 -2.44
N GLU A 33 28.54 -0.60 -1.68
CA GLU A 33 28.05 -0.66 -0.30
C GLU A 33 26.66 -1.29 -0.33
N ALA A 34 26.54 -2.51 0.18
CA ALA A 34 25.28 -3.20 0.22
C ALA A 34 24.38 -2.53 1.27
N GLU A 35 23.37 -1.85 0.82
CA GLU A 35 22.36 -1.22 1.67
C GLU A 35 21.20 -2.24 1.89
N THR A 36 20.87 -2.49 3.14
CA THR A 36 19.74 -3.36 3.52
C THR A 36 18.61 -2.51 4.03
N PHE A 37 17.47 -2.60 3.34
CA PHE A 37 16.25 -1.90 3.75
C PHE A 37 15.44 -2.76 4.72
N PHE A 38 14.82 -2.12 5.70
CA PHE A 38 13.82 -2.75 6.54
C PHE A 38 12.51 -1.96 6.52
N VAL A 39 11.38 -2.68 6.58
CA VAL A 39 10.05 -2.10 6.61
C VAL A 39 9.26 -2.75 7.73
N GLY A 40 8.87 -1.97 8.73
CA GLY A 40 7.99 -2.40 9.81
C GLY A 40 6.53 -2.10 9.48
N LEU A 41 5.69 -3.12 9.36
CA LEU A 41 4.27 -2.96 9.10
C LEU A 41 3.47 -2.77 10.40
N PRO A 42 2.30 -2.10 10.35
CA PRO A 42 1.38 -2.03 11.49
C PRO A 42 0.98 -3.43 11.96
N GLY A 43 0.80 -3.64 13.27
CA GLY A 43 0.39 -4.94 13.81
C GLY A 43 -1.07 -5.35 13.51
N ASN A 44 -1.84 -4.49 12.89
CA ASN A 44 -3.22 -4.78 12.50
C ASN A 44 -3.26 -5.43 11.10
N PRO A 45 -3.90 -6.61 10.92
CA PRO A 45 -3.82 -7.38 9.68
C PRO A 45 -4.26 -6.62 8.43
N VAL A 46 -5.40 -5.93 8.47
CA VAL A 46 -5.90 -5.16 7.31
C VAL A 46 -5.01 -3.95 7.04
N SER A 47 -4.53 -3.29 8.10
CA SER A 47 -3.60 -2.17 7.95
C SER A 47 -2.29 -2.63 7.32
N SER A 48 -1.75 -3.77 7.75
CA SER A 48 -0.54 -4.37 7.17
C SER A 48 -0.74 -4.71 5.71
N PHE A 49 -1.86 -5.37 5.37
CA PHE A 49 -2.20 -5.73 4.00
C PHE A 49 -2.29 -4.49 3.08
N VAL A 50 -3.07 -3.49 3.47
CA VAL A 50 -3.22 -2.26 2.66
C VAL A 50 -1.91 -1.49 2.57
N THR A 51 -1.14 -1.39 3.67
CA THR A 51 0.18 -0.74 3.66
C THR A 51 1.15 -1.49 2.77
N PHE A 52 1.14 -2.82 2.79
CA PHE A 52 1.94 -3.64 1.89
C PHE A 52 1.60 -3.32 0.44
N LEU A 53 0.33 -3.37 0.05
CA LEU A 53 -0.09 -3.16 -1.34
C LEU A 53 0.27 -1.75 -1.87
N LEU A 54 0.08 -0.72 -1.03
CA LEU A 54 0.21 0.67 -1.48
C LEU A 54 1.62 1.25 -1.36
N PHE A 55 2.46 0.68 -0.48
CA PHE A 55 3.80 1.23 -0.21
C PHE A 55 4.91 0.21 -0.38
N VAL A 56 4.80 -0.96 0.26
CA VAL A 56 5.89 -1.94 0.27
C VAL A 56 6.06 -2.60 -1.08
N ARG A 57 4.97 -3.04 -1.69
CA ARG A 57 5.02 -3.69 -3.01
C ARG A 57 5.59 -2.77 -4.10
N PRO A 58 5.09 -1.52 -4.28
CA PRO A 58 5.70 -0.58 -5.23
C PRO A 58 7.20 -0.34 -4.96
N PHE A 59 7.58 -0.24 -3.69
CA PHE A 59 8.99 -0.09 -3.31
C PHE A 59 9.83 -1.31 -3.74
N LEU A 60 9.37 -2.53 -3.45
CA LEU A 60 10.06 -3.76 -3.86
C LEU A 60 10.16 -3.91 -5.37
N LEU A 61 9.09 -3.59 -6.11
CA LEU A 61 9.10 -3.58 -7.57
C LEU A 61 10.11 -2.57 -8.11
N ARG A 62 10.17 -1.38 -7.51
CA ARG A 62 11.15 -0.36 -7.90
C ARG A 62 12.58 -0.80 -7.64
N LEU A 63 12.85 -1.45 -6.51
CA LEU A 63 14.16 -2.06 -6.22
C LEU A 63 14.51 -3.16 -7.22
N GLY A 64 13.52 -3.91 -7.69
CA GLY A 64 13.67 -4.92 -8.73
C GLY A 64 13.79 -4.38 -10.15
N GLY A 65 13.83 -3.05 -10.34
CA GLY A 65 14.04 -2.39 -11.63
C GLY A 65 12.76 -2.02 -12.39
N ALA A 66 11.56 -2.24 -11.83
CA ALA A 66 10.32 -1.81 -12.46
C ALA A 66 10.21 -0.27 -12.47
N HIS A 67 9.77 0.30 -13.59
CA HIS A 67 9.63 1.75 -13.75
C HIS A 67 8.21 2.25 -13.42
N ASP A 68 7.18 1.55 -13.85
CA ASP A 68 5.78 1.86 -13.57
C ASP A 68 5.28 0.97 -12.42
N VAL A 69 5.31 1.51 -11.22
CA VAL A 69 4.95 0.79 -9.99
C VAL A 69 3.70 1.35 -9.31
N ALA A 70 3.15 2.45 -9.82
CA ALA A 70 1.96 3.07 -9.27
C ALA A 70 0.72 2.22 -9.60
N PRO A 71 -0.15 1.93 -8.61
CA PRO A 71 -1.36 1.19 -8.87
C PRO A 71 -2.31 2.00 -9.76
N ARG A 72 -2.87 1.35 -10.77
CA ARG A 72 -3.85 1.98 -11.67
C ARG A 72 -5.20 2.06 -10.98
N ALA A 73 -5.74 3.27 -10.94
CA ALA A 73 -7.07 3.52 -10.43
C ALA A 73 -8.07 3.63 -11.56
N ILE A 74 -9.27 3.15 -11.32
CA ILE A 74 -10.43 3.35 -12.21
C ILE A 74 -11.50 4.16 -11.48
N SER A 75 -12.34 4.84 -12.23
CA SER A 75 -13.44 5.62 -11.70
C SER A 75 -14.73 4.81 -11.77
N LEU A 76 -15.37 4.56 -10.64
CA LEU A 76 -16.62 3.81 -10.54
C LEU A 76 -17.66 4.56 -9.70
N ARG A 77 -18.93 4.29 -9.97
CA ARG A 77 -20.05 4.88 -9.23
C ARG A 77 -20.17 4.23 -7.86
N ALA A 78 -20.35 5.02 -6.82
CA ALA A 78 -20.68 4.56 -5.49
C ALA A 78 -22.18 4.28 -5.37
N ASP A 79 -22.56 3.03 -5.10
CA ASP A 79 -23.96 2.65 -4.85
C ASP A 79 -24.23 2.56 -3.32
N PHE A 80 -23.58 3.44 -2.57
CA PHE A 80 -23.68 3.55 -1.13
C PHE A 80 -23.49 5.02 -0.68
N THR A 81 -23.78 5.27 0.59
CA THR A 81 -23.51 6.58 1.22
C THR A 81 -22.55 6.38 2.40
N GLN A 82 -21.47 7.16 2.43
CA GLN A 82 -20.52 7.28 3.54
C GLN A 82 -20.59 8.72 4.07
N ALA A 83 -21.52 8.97 4.96
CA ALA A 83 -21.79 10.33 5.45
C ALA A 83 -20.68 10.88 6.36
N LYS A 84 -19.94 10.02 7.04
CA LYS A 84 -18.87 10.42 7.95
C LYS A 84 -17.57 10.59 7.22
N ALA A 85 -17.17 11.85 6.99
CA ALA A 85 -15.83 12.19 6.52
C ALA A 85 -14.79 12.01 7.62
N ASP A 86 -13.60 11.50 7.28
CA ASP A 86 -12.44 11.47 8.17
C ASP A 86 -11.43 12.56 7.78
N ARG A 87 -10.67 13.03 8.75
CA ARG A 87 -9.60 14.02 8.53
C ARG A 87 -8.41 13.45 7.74
N ARG A 88 -8.35 12.16 7.59
CA ARG A 88 -7.27 11.43 6.92
C ARG A 88 -7.80 10.79 5.65
N ASN A 89 -6.90 10.51 4.72
CA ASN A 89 -7.21 9.66 3.58
C ASN A 89 -7.67 8.28 4.07
N GLU A 90 -8.77 7.79 3.56
CA GLU A 90 -9.32 6.48 3.91
C GLU A 90 -9.26 5.53 2.72
N PHE A 91 -8.79 4.31 2.95
CA PHE A 91 -8.89 3.22 1.99
C PHE A 91 -10.03 2.29 2.42
N LEU A 92 -11.17 2.41 1.73
CA LEU A 92 -12.39 1.68 2.06
C LEU A 92 -12.47 0.41 1.21
N ARG A 93 -12.72 -0.75 1.85
CA ARG A 93 -12.89 -2.01 1.12
C ARG A 93 -14.26 -2.02 0.46
N ALA A 94 -14.23 -2.27 -0.84
CA ALA A 94 -15.41 -2.30 -1.67
C ALA A 94 -15.34 -3.45 -2.68
N ARG A 95 -16.48 -3.85 -3.17
CA ARG A 95 -16.59 -4.76 -4.32
C ARG A 95 -17.47 -4.17 -5.39
N ILE A 96 -17.32 -4.68 -6.60
CA ILE A 96 -18.15 -4.31 -7.74
C ILE A 96 -19.44 -5.14 -7.69
N ASN A 97 -20.58 -4.47 -7.64
CA ASN A 97 -21.90 -5.12 -7.63
C ASN A 97 -22.35 -5.50 -9.04
N ALA A 98 -23.46 -6.24 -9.13
CA ALA A 98 -24.01 -6.69 -10.42
C ALA A 98 -24.42 -5.55 -11.38
N ALA A 99 -24.65 -4.34 -10.87
CA ALA A 99 -24.95 -3.15 -11.65
C ALA A 99 -23.69 -2.38 -12.11
N GLY A 100 -22.48 -2.89 -11.82
CA GLY A 100 -21.21 -2.26 -12.16
C GLY A 100 -20.83 -1.07 -11.27
N GLY A 101 -21.58 -0.81 -10.21
CA GLY A 101 -21.23 0.16 -9.18
C GLY A 101 -20.50 -0.48 -8.02
N LEU A 102 -20.11 0.32 -7.03
CA LEU A 102 -19.41 -0.12 -5.85
C LEU A 102 -20.34 -0.25 -4.65
N GLU A 103 -20.18 -1.32 -3.89
CA GLU A 103 -20.75 -1.47 -2.56
C GLU A 103 -19.65 -1.59 -1.50
N LEU A 104 -19.91 -1.03 -0.31
CA LEU A 104 -18.95 -1.09 0.81
C LEU A 104 -19.08 -2.39 1.59
N PHE A 105 -17.94 -2.90 2.07
CA PHE A 105 -17.97 -3.89 3.13
C PHE A 105 -18.61 -3.29 4.38
N PRO A 106 -19.62 -3.95 4.99
CA PRO A 106 -20.39 -3.38 6.10
C PRO A 106 -19.55 -2.96 7.30
N ASN A 107 -18.45 -3.67 7.57
CA ASN A 107 -17.56 -3.41 8.69
C ASN A 107 -16.18 -2.95 8.21
N GLN A 108 -15.97 -1.65 8.15
CA GLN A 108 -14.68 -1.05 7.74
C GLN A 108 -13.60 -1.10 8.84
N SER A 109 -13.82 -1.83 9.95
CA SER A 109 -12.81 -2.02 10.98
C SER A 109 -11.55 -2.70 10.40
N SER A 110 -10.41 -2.24 10.82
CA SER A 110 -9.10 -2.78 10.41
C SER A 110 -8.78 -4.16 11.02
N ALA A 111 -9.62 -4.67 11.95
CA ALA A 111 -9.46 -5.98 12.54
C ALA A 111 -10.10 -7.13 11.73
N VAL A 112 -10.95 -6.80 10.74
CA VAL A 112 -11.73 -7.79 9.97
C VAL A 112 -11.01 -8.15 8.69
N LEU A 113 -10.10 -9.14 8.75
CA LEU A 113 -9.31 -9.58 7.59
C LEU A 113 -10.18 -10.17 6.47
N THR A 114 -11.31 -10.80 6.79
CA THR A 114 -12.25 -11.35 5.80
C THR A 114 -12.76 -10.30 4.81
N SER A 115 -12.72 -9.02 5.18
CA SER A 115 -13.08 -7.92 4.28
C SER A 115 -12.15 -7.78 3.07
N THR A 116 -10.91 -8.26 3.17
CA THR A 116 -9.95 -8.25 2.05
C THR A 116 -10.19 -9.39 1.06
N VAL A 117 -10.79 -10.48 1.52
CA VAL A 117 -11.19 -11.61 0.66
C VAL A 117 -12.54 -11.33 0.00
N TRP A 118 -13.43 -10.63 0.69
CA TRP A 118 -14.74 -10.25 0.17
C TRP A 118 -14.68 -9.15 -0.89
N GLY A 119 -13.76 -8.19 -0.73
CA GLY A 119 -13.66 -7.02 -1.60
C GLY A 119 -12.89 -7.29 -2.89
N ASP A 120 -13.24 -6.55 -3.94
CA ASP A 120 -12.50 -6.54 -5.21
C ASP A 120 -11.40 -5.48 -5.23
N GLY A 121 -11.39 -4.56 -4.26
CA GLY A 121 -10.41 -3.49 -4.20
C GLY A 121 -10.66 -2.48 -3.08
N LEU A 122 -10.00 -1.34 -3.22
CA LEU A 122 -10.02 -0.23 -2.27
C LEU A 122 -10.55 1.04 -2.94
N ILE A 123 -11.45 1.76 -2.26
CA ILE A 123 -11.77 3.13 -2.62
C ILE A 123 -10.74 4.05 -1.94
N ASP A 124 -10.08 4.88 -2.74
CA ASP A 124 -9.19 5.93 -2.26
C ASP A 124 -10.03 7.19 -1.99
N ASN A 125 -10.44 7.36 -0.73
CA ASN A 125 -11.27 8.46 -0.29
C ASN A 125 -10.42 9.57 0.33
N PRO A 126 -10.37 10.77 -0.27
CA PRO A 126 -9.55 11.86 0.22
C PRO A 126 -10.00 12.38 1.60
N PRO A 127 -9.13 13.12 2.30
CA PRO A 127 -9.48 13.70 3.61
C PRO A 127 -10.69 14.62 3.55
N ASN A 128 -11.51 14.57 4.60
CA ASN A 128 -12.70 15.40 4.77
C ASN A 128 -13.77 15.23 3.67
N HIS A 129 -13.77 14.10 2.98
CA HIS A 129 -14.73 13.82 1.92
C HIS A 129 -15.77 12.79 2.38
N ALA A 130 -17.05 13.17 2.32
CA ALA A 130 -18.19 12.27 2.49
C ALA A 130 -18.63 11.80 1.09
N ILE A 131 -18.93 10.52 0.94
CA ILE A 131 -19.35 9.95 -0.34
C ILE A 131 -20.88 9.85 -0.38
N SER A 132 -21.48 10.36 -1.44
CA SER A 132 -22.91 10.25 -1.71
C SER A 132 -23.20 9.13 -2.71
N ALA A 133 -24.35 8.47 -2.58
CA ALA A 133 -24.78 7.49 -3.58
C ALA A 133 -24.92 8.15 -4.97
N GLY A 134 -24.42 7.49 -6.00
CA GLY A 134 -24.35 8.01 -7.37
C GLY A 134 -23.08 8.79 -7.70
N GLU A 135 -22.26 9.11 -6.71
CA GLU A 135 -20.99 9.81 -6.90
C GLU A 135 -19.94 8.90 -7.55
N THR A 136 -19.09 9.47 -8.40
CA THR A 136 -17.95 8.76 -8.98
C THR A 136 -16.75 8.85 -8.04
N VAL A 137 -16.23 7.69 -7.63
CA VAL A 137 -15.11 7.57 -6.71
C VAL A 137 -13.92 6.86 -7.36
N ARG A 138 -12.73 7.12 -6.81
CA ARG A 138 -11.49 6.48 -7.25
C ARG A 138 -11.36 5.09 -6.64
N PHE A 139 -11.33 4.05 -7.46
CA PHE A 139 -11.23 2.66 -7.06
C PHE A 139 -9.92 2.04 -7.51
N LEU A 140 -9.27 1.32 -6.63
CA LEU A 140 -8.02 0.59 -6.83
C LEU A 140 -8.32 -0.91 -6.81
N PRO A 141 -8.50 -1.58 -7.95
CA PRO A 141 -8.77 -3.00 -8.01
C PRO A 141 -7.62 -3.82 -7.42
N PHE A 142 -7.92 -4.90 -6.70
CA PHE A 142 -6.88 -5.80 -6.19
C PHE A 142 -6.13 -6.51 -7.33
N SER A 143 -6.75 -6.72 -8.48
CA SER A 143 -6.06 -7.23 -9.68
C SER A 143 -4.92 -6.32 -10.12
N GLU A 144 -5.07 -5.00 -10.02
CA GLU A 144 -4.02 -4.02 -10.34
C GLU A 144 -2.98 -3.89 -9.22
N LEU A 145 -3.40 -4.15 -7.98
CA LEU A 145 -2.54 -4.06 -6.80
C LEU A 145 -1.69 -5.32 -6.58
N LEU A 146 -2.12 -6.47 -7.10
CA LEU A 146 -1.46 -7.78 -6.91
C LEU A 146 -0.78 -8.30 -8.19
N GLY A 147 -1.19 -7.81 -9.36
CA GLY A 147 -0.73 -8.22 -10.69
C GLY A 147 0.69 -7.82 -11.06
#